data_31bbd3275aa1fa6c5f9c3eeb8b1f45ea
#
_entry.id   31bbd3275aa1fa6c5f9c3eeb8b1f45ea
#
_cell.length_a   1.000
_cell.length_b   1.000
_cell.length_c   1.000
_cell.angle_alpha   90.00
_cell.angle_beta   90.00
_cell.angle_gamma   90.00
#
_symmetry.space_group_name_H-M   'P 1'
#
loop_
_entity.id
_entity.type
_entity.pdbx_description
1 polymer ?
#
loop_
_entity_poly.entity_id
_entity_poly.type
_entity_poly.pdbx_seq_one_letter_code
_entity_poly.pdbx_strand_id
1 'polypeptide(L)'
;MIELWQTEWCPASRRVRERLTELGVDCVIRQVPVEKELRDELRAATGSDSIPAAVCADGRVVVGEEAIVAALEARFPEPPGAEAHRSKAAKARRRHLEEECECLQPVTP
;
A
#
# COMPACT_ATOMS: atom_id res chain seq x y z
N MET A 1 3.52 -16.03 3.30
CA MET A 1 3.76 -14.61 3.01
C MET A 1 2.45 -13.92 2.67
N ILE A 2 2.27 -12.70 3.12
CA ILE A 2 1.06 -11.94 2.86
C ILE A 2 0.98 -11.59 1.38
N GLU A 3 -0.18 -11.75 0.75
CA GLU A 3 -0.46 -11.22 -0.57
C GLU A 3 -1.28 -9.95 -0.42
N LEU A 4 -0.81 -8.87 -1.00
CA LEU A 4 -1.52 -7.59 -1.00
C LEU A 4 -2.07 -7.32 -2.41
N TRP A 5 -3.38 -7.33 -2.54
CA TRP A 5 -4.10 -7.00 -3.76
C TRP A 5 -4.36 -5.51 -3.77
N GLN A 6 -3.80 -4.80 -4.75
CA GLN A 6 -3.72 -3.35 -4.68
C GLN A 6 -3.47 -2.71 -6.05
N THR A 7 -3.49 -1.38 -6.08
CA THR A 7 -3.02 -0.60 -7.24
C THR A 7 -2.08 0.50 -6.76
N GLU A 8 -1.16 0.90 -7.62
CA GLU A 8 -0.17 1.92 -7.28
C GLU A 8 -0.79 3.30 -7.07
N TRP A 9 -1.84 3.62 -7.82
CA TRP A 9 -2.50 4.93 -7.73
C TRP A 9 -3.46 5.07 -6.55
N CYS A 10 -3.81 3.97 -5.89
CA CYS A 10 -4.78 4.00 -4.79
C CYS A 10 -4.12 4.51 -3.50
N PRO A 11 -4.62 5.63 -2.91
CA PRO A 11 -4.02 6.16 -1.67
C PRO A 11 -4.11 5.18 -0.50
N ALA A 12 -5.20 4.44 -0.40
CA ALA A 12 -5.37 3.44 0.65
C ALA A 12 -4.38 2.29 0.51
N SER A 13 -4.13 1.84 -0.74
CA SER A 13 -3.10 0.83 -1.02
C SER A 13 -1.71 1.33 -0.61
N ARG A 14 -1.40 2.58 -0.91
CA ARG A 14 -0.12 3.19 -0.55
C ARG A 14 0.08 3.19 0.97
N ARG A 15 -0.93 3.53 1.75
CA ARG A 15 -0.82 3.56 3.20
C ARG A 15 -0.53 2.18 3.78
N VAL A 16 -1.12 1.14 3.21
CA VAL A 16 -0.82 -0.24 3.61
C VAL A 16 0.61 -0.60 3.27
N ARG A 17 1.07 -0.25 2.06
CA ARG A 17 2.46 -0.52 1.67
C ARG A 17 3.45 0.21 2.56
N GLU A 18 3.19 1.46 2.90
CA GLU A 18 4.03 2.24 3.81
C GLU A 18 4.10 1.58 5.18
N ARG A 19 2.96 1.11 5.70
CA ARG A 19 2.94 0.45 7.00
C ARG A 19 3.71 -0.87 6.98
N LEU A 20 3.58 -1.64 5.92
CA LEU A 20 4.38 -2.87 5.74
C LEU A 20 5.88 -2.56 5.77
N THR A 21 6.29 -1.50 5.11
CA THR A 21 7.69 -1.05 5.12
C THR A 21 8.14 -0.66 6.54
N GLU A 22 7.33 0.13 7.25
CA GLU A 22 7.64 0.53 8.63
C GLU A 22 7.80 -0.66 9.56
N LEU A 23 6.97 -1.67 9.39
CA LEU A 23 7.00 -2.87 10.21
C LEU A 23 8.04 -3.89 9.75
N GLY A 24 8.65 -3.68 8.59
CA GLY A 24 9.62 -4.62 8.04
C GLY A 24 9.00 -5.93 7.59
N VAL A 25 7.75 -5.90 7.15
CA VAL A 25 7.01 -7.09 6.74
C VAL A 25 7.00 -7.21 5.22
N ASP A 26 7.50 -8.33 4.72
CA ASP A 26 7.50 -8.62 3.30
C ASP A 26 6.12 -9.07 2.83
N CYS A 27 5.80 -8.77 1.58
CA CYS A 27 4.54 -9.20 0.98
C CYS A 27 4.73 -9.44 -0.51
N VAL A 28 3.79 -10.21 -1.08
CA VAL A 28 3.66 -10.35 -2.53
C VAL A 28 2.61 -9.34 -2.99
N ILE A 29 2.97 -8.55 -3.99
CA ILE A 29 2.05 -7.57 -4.57
C ILE A 29 1.28 -8.22 -5.72
N ARG A 30 -0.05 -8.13 -5.66
CA ARG A 30 -0.95 -8.56 -6.73
C ARG A 30 -1.61 -7.32 -7.31
N GLN A 31 -1.40 -7.09 -8.60
CA GLN A 31 -1.99 -5.95 -9.29
C GLN A 31 -3.44 -6.22 -9.65
N VAL A 32 -4.27 -5.20 -9.49
CA VAL A 32 -5.72 -5.30 -9.69
C VAL A 32 -6.14 -4.36 -10.84
N PRO A 33 -7.05 -4.80 -11.72
CA PRO A 33 -7.55 -3.92 -12.78
C PRO A 33 -8.28 -2.69 -12.24
N VAL A 34 -8.25 -1.60 -13.00
CA VAL A 34 -9.02 -0.39 -12.68
C VAL A 34 -10.51 -0.71 -12.65
N GLU A 35 -10.98 -1.42 -13.65
CA GLU A 35 -12.40 -1.75 -13.82
C GLU A 35 -12.83 -2.84 -12.84
N LYS A 36 -13.80 -2.52 -12.00
CA LYS A 36 -14.29 -3.47 -10.99
C LYS A 36 -14.83 -4.76 -11.61
N GLU A 37 -15.48 -4.67 -12.75
CA GLU A 37 -16.05 -5.83 -13.44
C GLU A 37 -14.98 -6.80 -13.96
N LEU A 38 -13.74 -6.37 -14.07
CA LEU A 38 -12.61 -7.21 -14.48
C LEU A 38 -11.83 -7.82 -13.31
N ARG A 39 -12.28 -7.59 -12.08
CA ARG A 39 -11.59 -8.06 -10.86
C ARG A 39 -12.00 -9.47 -10.44
N ASP A 40 -12.10 -10.40 -11.39
CA ASP A 40 -12.53 -11.78 -11.11
C ASP A 40 -11.56 -12.52 -10.20
N GLU A 41 -10.26 -12.34 -10.42
CA GLU A 41 -9.24 -12.99 -9.59
C GLU A 41 -9.28 -12.48 -8.15
N LEU A 42 -9.48 -11.17 -7.98
CA LEU A 42 -9.63 -10.57 -6.66
C LEU A 42 -10.86 -11.14 -5.95
N ARG A 43 -12.00 -11.21 -6.63
CA ARG A 43 -13.21 -11.76 -6.04
C ARG A 43 -13.04 -13.24 -5.67
N ALA A 44 -12.36 -14.00 -6.52
CA ALA A 44 -12.07 -15.41 -6.22
C ALA A 44 -11.18 -15.56 -4.99
N ALA A 45 -10.19 -14.68 -4.83
CA ALA A 45 -9.25 -14.77 -3.72
C ALA A 45 -9.82 -14.23 -2.41
N THR A 46 -10.65 -13.19 -2.45
CA THR A 46 -11.05 -12.43 -1.26
C THR A 46 -12.55 -12.37 -1.01
N GLY A 47 -13.37 -12.72 -1.99
CA GLY A 47 -14.81 -12.57 -1.89
C GLY A 47 -15.31 -11.13 -2.08
N SER A 48 -14.44 -10.19 -2.41
CA SER A 48 -14.75 -8.77 -2.57
C SER A 48 -14.04 -8.21 -3.80
N ASP A 49 -14.57 -7.13 -4.35
CA ASP A 49 -13.91 -6.39 -5.43
C ASP A 49 -13.22 -5.11 -4.95
N SER A 50 -13.14 -4.91 -3.64
CA SER A 50 -12.52 -3.73 -3.03
C SER A 50 -11.03 -3.89 -2.81
N ILE A 51 -10.29 -2.80 -2.97
CA ILE A 51 -8.86 -2.73 -2.70
C ILE A 51 -8.58 -1.64 -1.66
N PRO A 52 -7.50 -1.75 -0.88
CA PRO A 52 -6.60 -2.90 -0.80
C PRO A 52 -7.24 -4.09 -0.09
N ALA A 53 -6.77 -5.29 -0.43
CA ALA A 53 -7.18 -6.52 0.25
C ALA A 53 -5.95 -7.37 0.51
N ALA A 54 -5.88 -7.98 1.68
CA ALA A 54 -4.76 -8.82 2.08
C ALA A 54 -5.23 -10.26 2.28
N VAL A 55 -4.42 -11.20 1.78
CA VAL A 55 -4.60 -12.62 2.05
C VAL A 55 -3.38 -13.07 2.87
N CYS A 56 -3.62 -13.49 4.10
CA CYS A 56 -2.56 -13.92 5.01
C CYS A 56 -2.10 -15.34 4.66
N ALA A 57 -0.92 -15.72 5.17
CA ALA A 57 -0.35 -17.04 4.92
C ALA A 57 -1.27 -18.17 5.39
N ASP A 58 -2.08 -17.93 6.42
CA ASP A 58 -3.06 -18.89 6.95
C ASP A 58 -4.38 -18.91 6.17
N GLY A 59 -4.48 -18.13 5.10
CA GLY A 59 -5.68 -18.03 4.27
C GLY A 59 -6.71 -17.00 4.73
N ARG A 60 -6.47 -16.33 5.86
CA ARG A 60 -7.40 -15.30 6.35
C ARG A 60 -7.36 -14.09 5.43
N VAL A 61 -8.55 -13.56 5.12
CA VAL A 61 -8.73 -12.41 4.24
C VAL A 61 -9.07 -11.18 5.07
N VAL A 62 -8.42 -10.06 4.78
CA VAL A 62 -8.68 -8.77 5.42
C VAL A 62 -8.86 -7.73 4.32
N VAL A 63 -9.97 -7.02 4.30
CA VAL A 63 -10.30 -6.05 3.25
C VAL A 63 -10.38 -4.65 3.82
N GLY A 64 -9.71 -3.72 3.14
CA GLY A 64 -9.72 -2.30 3.49
C GLY A 64 -8.50 -1.87 4.28
N GLU A 65 -8.12 -0.63 4.05
CA GLU A 65 -6.94 -0.02 4.66
C GLU A 65 -6.92 -0.13 6.19
N GLU A 66 -7.98 0.32 6.83
CA GLU A 66 -8.02 0.37 8.29
C GLU A 66 -7.93 -1.02 8.91
N ALA A 67 -8.68 -1.98 8.34
CA ALA A 67 -8.67 -3.35 8.83
C ALA A 67 -7.31 -4.02 8.64
N ILE A 68 -6.67 -3.78 7.49
CA ILE A 68 -5.36 -4.36 7.19
C ILE A 68 -4.30 -3.78 8.14
N VAL A 69 -4.28 -2.46 8.30
CA VAL A 69 -3.32 -1.79 9.19
C VAL A 69 -3.51 -2.28 10.62
N ALA A 70 -4.75 -2.37 11.10
CA ALA A 70 -5.03 -2.87 12.45
C ALA A 70 -4.55 -4.33 12.63
N ALA A 71 -4.77 -5.17 11.64
CA ALA A 71 -4.32 -6.57 11.68
C ALA A 71 -2.79 -6.67 11.71
N LEU A 72 -2.11 -5.82 10.94
CA LEU A 72 -0.65 -5.78 10.93
C LEU A 72 -0.10 -5.32 12.27
N GLU A 73 -0.66 -4.27 12.84
CA GLU A 73 -0.21 -3.73 14.13
C GLU A 73 -0.45 -4.71 15.29
N ALA A 74 -1.53 -5.49 15.21
CA ALA A 74 -1.80 -6.51 16.23
C ALA A 74 -0.81 -7.68 16.19
N ARG A 75 -0.25 -7.95 15.02
CA ARG A 75 0.62 -9.12 14.82
C ARG A 75 2.10 -8.79 14.85
N PHE A 76 2.49 -7.62 14.38
CA PHE A 76 3.88 -7.24 14.23
C PHE A 76 4.19 -6.04 15.10
N PRO A 77 5.11 -6.16 16.07
CA PRO A 77 5.54 -5.00 16.85
C PRO A 77 6.34 -4.05 15.97
N GLU A 78 6.27 -2.77 16.30
CA GLU A 78 6.99 -1.75 15.55
C GLU A 78 8.50 -1.89 15.82
N PRO A 79 9.32 -2.13 14.76
CA PRO A 79 10.77 -2.26 14.93
C PRO A 79 11.43 -0.90 15.11
N PRO A 80 12.71 -0.87 15.59
CA PRO A 80 13.41 0.40 15.81
C PRO A 80 13.54 1.30 14.58
N GLY A 81 13.51 0.73 13.38
CA GLY A 81 13.64 1.49 12.13
C GLY A 81 12.37 2.17 11.63
N ALA A 82 11.22 1.93 12.26
CA ALA A 82 9.93 2.40 11.77
C ALA A 82 9.87 3.92 11.63
N GLU A 83 10.35 4.66 12.62
CA GLU A 83 10.33 6.12 12.60
C GLU A 83 11.21 6.69 11.48
N ALA A 84 12.34 6.07 11.21
CA ALA A 84 13.20 6.49 10.12
C ALA A 84 12.49 6.34 8.76
N HIS A 85 11.75 5.26 8.58
CA HIS A 85 10.94 5.06 7.37
C HIS A 85 9.86 6.12 7.24
N ARG A 86 9.13 6.43 8.32
CA ARG A 86 8.10 7.49 8.30
C ARG A 86 8.68 8.84 7.93
N SER A 87 9.80 9.19 8.54
CA SER A 87 10.48 10.45 8.26
C SER A 87 10.95 10.53 6.81
N LYS A 88 11.52 9.45 6.31
CA LYS A 88 12.01 9.39 4.93
C LYS A 88 10.86 9.49 3.92
N ALA A 89 9.76 8.81 4.19
CA ALA A 89 8.57 8.85 3.34
C ALA A 89 7.98 10.27 3.26
N ALA A 90 7.90 10.96 4.40
CA ALA A 90 7.40 12.33 4.44
C ALA A 90 8.29 13.29 3.63
N LYS A 91 9.61 13.16 3.76
CA LYS A 91 10.57 13.95 3.00
C LYS A 91 10.50 13.67 1.50
N ALA A 92 10.37 12.41 1.14
CA ALA A 92 10.29 12.00 -0.26
C ALA A 92 9.03 12.55 -0.94
N ARG A 93 7.88 12.51 -0.25
CA ARG A 93 6.64 13.07 -0.78
C ARG A 93 6.75 14.57 -1.00
N ARG A 94 7.31 15.28 -0.04
CA ARG A 94 7.51 16.74 -0.13
C ARG A 94 8.44 17.09 -1.29
N ARG A 95 9.54 16.38 -1.40
CA ARG A 95 10.51 16.57 -2.46
C ARG A 95 9.90 16.32 -3.84
N HIS A 96 9.12 15.27 -3.96
CA HIS A 96 8.45 14.94 -5.21
C HIS A 96 7.49 16.05 -5.64
N LEU A 97 6.73 16.60 -4.70
CA LEU A 97 5.82 17.71 -4.99
C LEU A 97 6.58 18.96 -5.42
N GLU A 98 7.72 19.25 -4.81
CA GLU A 98 8.57 20.36 -5.22
C GLU A 98 9.10 20.16 -6.64
N GLU A 99 9.54 18.97 -6.96
CA GLU A 99 10.01 18.63 -8.30
C GLU A 99 8.90 18.75 -9.35
N GLU A 100 7.69 18.32 -9.03
CA GLU A 100 6.54 18.49 -9.92
C GLU A 100 6.23 19.97 -10.17
N CYS A 101 6.30 20.79 -9.14
CA CYS A 101 6.12 22.22 -9.28
C CYS A 101 7.15 22.83 -10.23
N GLU A 102 8.40 22.42 -10.12
CA GLU A 102 9.45 22.86 -11.02
C GLU A 102 9.19 22.45 -12.47
N CYS A 103 8.67 21.24 -12.67
CA CYS A 103 8.32 20.76 -14.01
C CYS A 103 7.22 21.58 -14.68
N LEU A 104 6.37 22.24 -13.90
CA LEU A 104 5.29 23.08 -14.41
C LEU A 104 5.74 24.51 -14.73
N GLN A 105 6.95 24.88 -14.34
CA GLN A 105 7.49 26.19 -14.67
C GLN A 105 7.96 26.22 -16.13
N PRO A 106 7.82 27.37 -16.80
CA PRO A 106 8.32 27.47 -18.17
C PRO A 106 9.81 27.21 -18.20
N VAL A 107 10.21 26.23 -19.00
CA VAL A 107 11.62 25.97 -19.24
C VAL A 107 12.12 27.03 -20.20
N THR A 108 12.91 27.96 -19.69
CA THR A 108 13.60 28.89 -20.57
C THR A 108 14.82 28.17 -21.14
N PRO A 109 14.98 28.15 -22.47
CA PRO A 109 16.14 27.55 -23.09
C PRO A 109 17.43 28.27 -22.70
#